data_12b3740d5e32a37b557732044837cdd9
#
_entry.id   12b3740d5e32a37b557732044837cdd9
#
_cell.length_a   1.000
_cell.length_b   1.000
_cell.length_c   1.000
_cell.angle_alpha   90.00
_cell.angle_beta   90.00
_cell.angle_gamma   90.00
#
_symmetry.space_group_name_H-M   'P 1'
#
loop_
_entity.id
_entity.type
_entity.pdbx_description
1 polymer ?
#
loop_
_entity_poly.entity_id
_entity_poly.type
_entity_poly.pdbx_seq_one_letter_code
_entity_poly.pdbx_strand_id
1 'polypeptide(L)'
;HQFTKVEMFTFTAPDQSDAMHQQLLDLECKIFDGLGIPYRVVDTATGDLGGPAYRKYDLEAWMPGRGEAGEWGEVTSTSNCTDYQARRLAIRFRNPNEKGTQFVHTLNGTAVAISRAIVAILENYQQEDGSVKVPEALVSWMGKTTMTVSRG
;
A
#
# COMPACT_ATOMS: atom_id res chain seq x y z
N HIS A 1 11.06 2.82 16.65
CA HIS A 1 10.58 2.79 15.26
C HIS A 1 9.10 3.17 15.19
N GLN A 2 8.85 4.45 14.97
CA GLN A 2 7.51 4.99 14.80
C GLN A 2 7.46 5.77 13.49
N PHE A 3 6.40 5.52 12.70
CA PHE A 3 6.17 6.25 11.45
C PHE A 3 4.68 6.40 11.18
N THR A 4 4.32 7.38 10.37
CA THR A 4 2.92 7.62 9.97
C THR A 4 2.58 6.78 8.75
N LYS A 5 1.42 6.13 8.80
CA LYS A 5 0.87 5.30 7.73
C LYS A 5 -0.62 5.61 7.55
N VAL A 6 -1.06 5.71 6.32
CA VAL A 6 -2.48 5.76 5.96
C VAL A 6 -2.91 4.35 5.60
N GLU A 7 -3.81 3.79 6.39
CA GLU A 7 -4.32 2.43 6.21
C GLU A 7 -5.77 2.44 5.76
N MET A 8 -6.06 1.66 4.72
CA MET A 8 -7.41 1.36 4.27
C MET A 8 -7.88 0.10 4.98
N PHE A 9 -9.08 0.10 5.50
CA PHE A 9 -9.68 -1.07 6.14
C PHE A 9 -11.13 -1.23 5.67
N THR A 10 -11.50 -2.46 5.26
CA THR A 10 -12.83 -2.71 4.71
C THR A 10 -13.49 -3.93 5.34
N PHE A 11 -14.82 -3.89 5.37
CA PHE A 11 -15.69 -4.99 5.76
C PHE A 11 -16.56 -5.35 4.57
N THR A 12 -16.62 -6.63 4.23
CA THR A 12 -17.44 -7.11 3.11
C THR A 12 -18.26 -8.34 3.48
N ALA A 13 -19.29 -8.62 2.70
CA ALA A 13 -19.86 -9.97 2.67
C ALA A 13 -18.81 -10.96 2.11
N PRO A 14 -18.88 -12.24 2.47
CA PRO A 14 -17.86 -13.23 2.07
C PRO A 14 -17.65 -13.34 0.55
N ASP A 15 -18.71 -13.25 -0.23
CA ASP A 15 -18.68 -13.33 -1.70
C ASP A 15 -18.13 -12.09 -2.40
N GLN A 16 -17.88 -11.00 -1.66
CA GLN A 16 -17.39 -9.73 -2.19
C GLN A 16 -15.91 -9.48 -1.85
N SER A 17 -15.30 -10.29 -1.00
CA SER A 17 -13.97 -9.99 -0.46
C SER A 17 -12.87 -10.03 -1.51
N ASP A 18 -12.92 -10.94 -2.47
CA ASP A 18 -11.89 -11.02 -3.52
C ASP A 18 -11.96 -9.80 -4.46
N ALA A 19 -13.16 -9.36 -4.82
CA ALA A 19 -13.34 -8.15 -5.62
C ALA A 19 -12.88 -6.89 -4.85
N MET A 20 -13.16 -6.81 -3.55
CA MET A 20 -12.69 -5.72 -2.71
C MET A 20 -11.16 -5.73 -2.57
N HIS A 21 -10.53 -6.91 -2.46
CA HIS A 21 -9.08 -7.02 -2.41
C HIS A 21 -8.43 -6.45 -3.67
N GLN A 22 -8.99 -6.76 -4.85
CA GLN A 22 -8.53 -6.17 -6.10
C GLN A 22 -8.69 -4.65 -6.12
N GLN A 23 -9.80 -4.11 -5.59
CA GLN A 23 -10.00 -2.66 -5.50
C GLN A 23 -8.97 -1.98 -4.60
N LEU A 24 -8.60 -2.58 -3.46
CA LEU A 24 -7.55 -2.05 -2.60
C LEU A 24 -6.20 -2.04 -3.32
N LEU A 25 -5.85 -3.12 -4.01
CA LEU A 25 -4.64 -3.19 -4.81
C LEU A 25 -4.61 -2.12 -5.92
N ASP A 26 -5.72 -1.94 -6.63
CA ASP A 26 -5.84 -0.93 -7.68
C ASP A 26 -5.65 0.50 -7.13
N LEU A 27 -6.12 0.77 -5.92
CA LEU A 27 -5.91 2.06 -5.25
C LEU A 27 -4.44 2.27 -4.89
N GLU A 28 -3.75 1.25 -4.38
CA GLU A 28 -2.30 1.31 -4.12
C GLU A 28 -1.53 1.58 -5.41
N CYS A 29 -1.83 0.87 -6.50
CA CYS A 29 -1.23 1.08 -7.82
C CYS A 29 -1.44 2.52 -8.31
N LYS A 30 -2.66 3.04 -8.23
CA LYS A 30 -2.99 4.42 -8.65
C LYS A 30 -2.17 5.48 -7.91
N ILE A 31 -1.86 5.27 -6.64
CA ILE A 31 -1.04 6.20 -5.87
C ILE A 31 0.38 6.24 -6.45
N PHE A 32 1.00 5.10 -6.72
CA PHE A 32 2.36 5.04 -7.28
C PHE A 32 2.42 5.45 -8.75
N ASP A 33 1.38 5.16 -9.54
CA ASP A 33 1.20 5.72 -10.88
C ASP A 33 1.16 7.26 -10.83
N GLY A 34 0.38 7.82 -9.91
CA GLY A 34 0.29 9.27 -9.70
C GLY A 34 1.60 9.91 -9.25
N LEU A 35 2.43 9.20 -8.51
CA LEU A 35 3.77 9.64 -8.13
C LEU A 35 4.80 9.44 -9.25
N GLY A 36 4.48 8.72 -10.32
CA GLY A 36 5.40 8.42 -11.42
C GLY A 36 6.57 7.52 -11.01
N ILE A 37 6.39 6.66 -10.02
CA ILE A 37 7.41 5.74 -9.50
C ILE A 37 7.21 4.37 -10.10
N PRO A 38 8.25 3.75 -10.72
CA PRO A 38 8.16 2.38 -11.21
C PRO A 38 7.92 1.39 -10.06
N TYR A 39 6.97 0.49 -10.23
CA TYR A 39 6.65 -0.54 -9.25
C TYR A 39 6.30 -1.88 -9.90
N ARG A 40 6.28 -2.92 -9.11
CA ARG A 40 5.73 -4.22 -9.46
C ARG A 40 4.79 -4.72 -8.36
N VAL A 41 3.84 -5.57 -8.74
CA VAL A 41 2.95 -6.28 -7.81
C VAL A 41 3.44 -7.70 -7.63
N VAL A 42 3.56 -8.14 -6.40
CA VAL A 42 3.96 -9.50 -6.03
C VAL A 42 2.80 -10.18 -5.30
N ASP A 43 2.33 -11.30 -5.82
CA ASP A 43 1.39 -12.17 -5.12
C ASP A 43 2.20 -13.03 -4.14
N THR A 44 1.96 -12.84 -2.84
CA THR A 44 2.80 -13.43 -1.79
C THR A 44 2.55 -14.93 -1.68
N ALA A 45 3.63 -15.71 -1.70
CA ALA A 45 3.55 -17.16 -1.54
C ALA A 45 2.98 -17.55 -0.16
N THR A 46 2.30 -18.69 -0.11
CA THR A 46 1.58 -19.16 1.09
C THR A 46 2.48 -19.27 2.32
N GLY A 47 3.76 -19.61 2.14
CA GLY A 47 4.73 -19.71 3.24
C GLY A 47 5.13 -18.38 3.87
N ASP A 48 4.90 -17.26 3.18
CA ASP A 48 5.25 -15.91 3.63
C ASP A 48 4.04 -15.09 4.09
N LEU A 49 2.84 -15.72 4.12
CA LEU A 49 1.63 -15.09 4.62
C LEU A 49 1.68 -14.99 6.16
N GLY A 50 1.35 -13.81 6.68
CA GLY A 50 1.04 -13.67 8.11
C GLY A 50 -0.24 -14.46 8.48
N GLY A 51 -0.33 -14.94 9.73
CA GLY A 51 -1.42 -15.79 10.19
C GLY A 51 -2.85 -15.35 9.85
N PRO A 52 -3.21 -14.05 9.84
CA PRO A 52 -4.55 -13.60 9.47
C PRO A 52 -4.84 -13.58 7.97
N ALA A 53 -3.81 -13.53 7.11
CA ALA A 53 -3.99 -13.32 5.68
C ALA A 53 -4.30 -14.64 4.95
N TYR A 54 -5.42 -14.65 4.23
CA TYR A 54 -5.75 -15.68 3.24
C TYR A 54 -4.99 -15.45 1.93
N ARG A 55 -4.89 -14.20 1.48
CA ARG A 55 -4.12 -13.76 0.32
C ARG A 55 -3.54 -12.38 0.58
N LYS A 56 -2.33 -12.15 0.09
CA LYS A 56 -1.63 -10.87 0.24
C LYS A 56 -0.94 -10.49 -1.07
N TYR A 57 -1.05 -9.23 -1.44
CA TYR A 57 -0.24 -8.61 -2.47
C TYR A 57 0.71 -7.60 -1.83
N ASP A 58 1.97 -7.61 -2.26
CA ASP A 58 2.94 -6.58 -1.95
C ASP A 58 3.17 -5.72 -3.19
N LEU A 59 3.23 -4.41 -3.01
CA LEU A 59 3.67 -3.48 -4.03
C LEU A 59 5.10 -3.08 -3.71
N GLU A 60 6.00 -3.35 -4.64
CA GLU A 60 7.43 -3.03 -4.53
C GLU A 60 7.80 -1.95 -5.52
N ALA A 61 8.40 -0.85 -5.04
CA ALA A 61 8.94 0.21 -5.87
C ALA A 61 10.39 -0.05 -6.24
N TRP A 62 10.79 0.40 -7.42
CA TRP A 62 12.18 0.34 -7.85
C TRP A 62 13.01 1.36 -7.09
N MET A 63 14.15 0.94 -6.56
CA MET A 63 15.10 1.74 -5.79
C MET A 63 16.45 1.72 -6.51
N PRO A 64 16.73 2.64 -7.43
CA PRO A 64 17.94 2.60 -8.27
C PRO A 64 19.25 2.71 -7.49
N GLY A 65 19.25 3.32 -6.31
CA GLY A 65 20.44 3.49 -5.46
C GLY A 65 20.68 2.36 -4.47
N ARG A 66 19.85 1.32 -4.46
CA ARG A 66 20.07 0.16 -3.59
C ARG A 66 20.89 -0.92 -4.28
N GLY A 67 21.79 -1.59 -3.51
CA GLY A 67 22.66 -2.63 -4.02
C GLY A 67 23.59 -2.13 -5.10
N GLU A 68 24.09 -3.05 -5.95
CA GLU A 68 24.99 -2.71 -7.05
C GLU A 68 24.27 -2.29 -8.33
N ALA A 69 23.04 -2.74 -8.53
CA ALA A 69 22.30 -2.56 -9.79
C ALA A 69 20.85 -2.04 -9.59
N GLY A 70 20.51 -1.60 -8.40
CA GLY A 70 19.17 -1.29 -7.99
C GLY A 70 18.42 -2.51 -7.43
N GLU A 71 17.43 -2.26 -6.60
CA GLU A 71 16.63 -3.31 -5.96
C GLU A 71 15.15 -2.90 -5.87
N TRP A 72 14.28 -3.91 -5.83
CA TRP A 72 12.87 -3.72 -5.51
C TRP A 72 12.69 -3.63 -3.99
N GLY A 73 11.96 -2.65 -3.52
CA GLY A 73 11.66 -2.46 -2.11
C GLY A 73 10.17 -2.37 -1.85
N GLU A 74 9.66 -3.17 -0.91
CA GLU A 74 8.25 -3.12 -0.50
C GLU A 74 7.88 -1.73 0.01
N VAL A 75 6.82 -1.16 -0.53
CA VAL A 75 6.30 0.17 -0.15
C VAL A 75 4.91 0.10 0.45
N THR A 76 4.05 -0.80 -0.03
CA THR A 76 2.72 -1.08 0.53
C THR A 76 2.39 -2.56 0.41
N SER A 77 1.36 -3.00 1.14
CA SER A 77 0.78 -4.32 1.02
C SER A 77 -0.71 -4.28 1.28
N THR A 78 -1.46 -5.22 0.68
CA THR A 78 -2.90 -5.41 0.95
C THR A 78 -3.22 -6.88 1.19
N SER A 79 -4.06 -7.15 2.17
CA SER A 79 -4.43 -8.50 2.62
C SER A 79 -5.94 -8.70 2.66
N ASN A 80 -6.38 -9.85 2.15
CA ASN A 80 -7.69 -10.40 2.43
C ASN A 80 -7.57 -11.36 3.61
N CYS A 81 -8.20 -11.03 4.73
CA CYS A 81 -8.15 -11.81 5.95
C CYS A 81 -9.36 -12.75 6.12
N THR A 82 -10.26 -12.77 5.14
CA THR A 82 -11.51 -13.50 5.21
C THR A 82 -12.24 -13.28 6.56
N ASP A 83 -12.70 -14.30 7.22
CA ASP A 83 -13.40 -14.20 8.49
C ASP A 83 -12.49 -14.39 9.73
N TYR A 84 -11.18 -14.48 9.54
CA TYR A 84 -10.23 -14.77 10.62
C TYR A 84 -10.29 -13.75 11.75
N GLN A 85 -10.21 -12.45 11.40
CA GLN A 85 -10.30 -11.37 12.40
C GLN A 85 -11.73 -11.18 12.90
N ALA A 86 -12.72 -11.30 12.00
CA ALA A 86 -14.12 -11.13 12.34
C ALA A 86 -14.59 -12.15 13.40
N ARG A 87 -14.13 -13.40 13.34
CA ARG A 87 -14.42 -14.43 14.36
C ARG A 87 -13.87 -14.06 15.72
N ARG A 88 -12.65 -13.52 15.78
CA ARG A 88 -11.98 -13.13 17.04
C ARG A 88 -12.61 -11.89 17.66
N LEU A 89 -13.04 -10.96 16.83
CA LEU A 89 -13.63 -9.69 17.26
C LEU A 89 -15.16 -9.72 17.31
N ALA A 90 -15.77 -10.86 16.99
CA ALA A 90 -17.23 -11.05 16.92
C ALA A 90 -17.94 -10.05 15.98
N ILE A 91 -17.30 -9.68 14.87
CA ILE A 91 -17.86 -8.75 13.89
C ILE A 91 -18.76 -9.51 12.91
N ARG A 92 -20.05 -9.21 12.96
CA ARG A 92 -21.07 -9.88 12.19
C ARG A 92 -21.98 -8.88 11.48
N PHE A 93 -22.58 -9.32 10.38
CA PHE A 93 -23.61 -8.56 9.68
C PHE A 93 -24.90 -9.38 9.58
N ARG A 94 -25.99 -8.70 9.31
CA ARG A 94 -27.28 -9.31 9.05
C ARG A 94 -27.68 -9.01 7.61
N ASN A 95 -27.93 -10.08 6.86
CA ASN A 95 -28.59 -9.93 5.57
C ASN A 95 -30.12 -9.83 5.82
N PRO A 96 -30.82 -8.78 5.35
CA PRO A 96 -32.25 -8.64 5.55
C PRO A 96 -33.10 -9.81 5.05
N ASN A 97 -32.61 -10.53 4.05
CA ASN A 97 -33.30 -11.63 3.39
C ASN A 97 -33.01 -13.01 4.02
N GLU A 98 -32.17 -13.08 5.06
CA GLU A 98 -31.75 -14.33 5.68
C GLU A 98 -31.99 -14.30 7.20
N LYS A 99 -32.20 -15.49 7.78
CA LYS A 99 -32.30 -15.62 9.24
C LYS A 99 -30.90 -15.69 9.85
N GLY A 100 -30.71 -14.95 10.94
CA GLY A 100 -29.46 -14.97 11.70
C GLY A 100 -28.47 -13.90 11.26
N THR A 101 -27.20 -14.14 11.58
CA THR A 101 -26.08 -13.27 11.24
C THR A 101 -24.91 -14.09 10.71
N GLN A 102 -24.07 -13.46 9.88
CA GLN A 102 -22.85 -14.06 9.33
C GLN A 102 -21.64 -13.24 9.76
N PHE A 103 -20.46 -13.86 9.80
CA PHE A 103 -19.21 -13.12 9.96
C PHE A 103 -18.90 -12.34 8.70
N VAL A 104 -18.44 -11.10 8.87
CA VAL A 104 -17.89 -10.32 7.76
C VAL A 104 -16.53 -10.89 7.33
N HIS A 105 -16.11 -10.58 6.11
CA HIS A 105 -14.71 -10.64 5.74
C HIS A 105 -14.07 -9.28 6.00
N THR A 106 -12.84 -9.29 6.49
CA THR A 106 -12.03 -8.10 6.72
C THR A 106 -10.88 -8.07 5.74
N LEU A 107 -10.57 -6.87 5.25
CA LEU A 107 -9.45 -6.62 4.39
C LEU A 107 -8.75 -5.34 4.84
N ASN A 108 -7.47 -5.29 4.64
CA ASN A 108 -6.69 -4.09 4.89
C ASN A 108 -5.65 -3.87 3.79
N GLY A 109 -5.26 -2.62 3.60
CA GLY A 109 -4.22 -2.26 2.67
C GLY A 109 -3.61 -0.92 3.02
N THR A 110 -2.29 -0.83 2.91
CA THR A 110 -1.58 0.43 3.13
C THR A 110 -1.74 1.33 1.92
N ALA A 111 -2.44 2.45 2.07
CA ALA A 111 -2.47 3.46 1.02
C ALA A 111 -1.08 4.11 0.88
N VAL A 112 -0.52 4.60 1.98
CA VAL A 112 0.83 5.19 2.00
C VAL A 112 1.50 4.93 3.35
N ALA A 113 2.68 4.32 3.33
CA ALA A 113 3.64 4.37 4.43
C ALA A 113 4.58 5.55 4.16
N ILE A 114 4.46 6.63 4.91
CA ILE A 114 5.11 7.92 4.62
C ILE A 114 6.62 7.78 4.48
N SER A 115 7.28 7.08 5.39
CA SER A 115 8.74 6.87 5.35
C SER A 115 9.18 6.11 4.09
N ARG A 116 8.46 5.07 3.70
CA ARG A 116 8.77 4.28 2.49
C ARG A 116 8.51 5.07 1.21
N ALA A 117 7.42 5.84 1.17
CA ALA A 117 7.11 6.72 0.04
C ALA A 117 8.18 7.81 -0.16
N ILE A 118 8.66 8.42 0.94
CA ILE A 118 9.75 9.41 0.88
C ILE A 118 11.02 8.76 0.30
N VAL A 119 11.41 7.58 0.77
CA VAL A 119 12.56 6.86 0.23
C VAL A 119 12.41 6.61 -1.27
N ALA A 120 11.24 6.10 -1.71
CA ALA A 120 10.99 5.82 -3.12
C ALA A 120 11.02 7.09 -3.99
N ILE A 121 10.50 8.22 -3.48
CA ILE A 121 10.56 9.51 -4.17
C ILE A 121 12.02 9.99 -4.28
N LEU A 122 12.77 9.98 -3.19
CA LEU A 122 14.18 10.40 -3.21
C LEU A 122 15.00 9.56 -4.18
N GLU A 123 14.86 8.25 -4.13
CA GLU A 123 15.54 7.29 -5.01
C GLU A 123 15.27 7.56 -6.51
N ASN A 124 14.01 7.88 -6.88
CA ASN A 124 13.62 8.02 -8.28
C ASN A 124 13.73 9.46 -8.82
N TYR A 125 13.74 10.46 -7.95
CA TYR A 125 13.67 11.87 -8.36
C TYR A 125 14.94 12.67 -8.03
N GLN A 126 15.95 12.07 -7.40
CA GLN A 126 17.24 12.70 -7.16
C GLN A 126 17.93 13.02 -8.48
N GLN A 127 18.59 14.20 -8.55
CA GLN A 127 19.31 14.71 -9.71
C GLN A 127 20.83 14.66 -9.44
N GLU A 128 21.64 14.77 -10.51
CA GLU A 128 23.12 14.76 -10.42
C GLU A 128 23.67 15.87 -9.53
N ASP A 129 23.00 17.01 -9.46
CA ASP A 129 23.40 18.15 -8.61
C ASP A 129 23.02 17.99 -7.14
N GLY A 130 22.41 16.86 -6.77
CA GLY A 130 21.93 16.55 -5.43
C GLY A 130 20.54 17.14 -5.12
N SER A 131 19.95 17.90 -6.04
CA SER A 131 18.56 18.33 -5.90
C SER A 131 17.60 17.17 -6.10
N VAL A 132 16.34 17.34 -5.67
CA VAL A 132 15.27 16.34 -5.87
C VAL A 132 14.09 17.02 -6.55
N LYS A 133 13.69 16.53 -7.71
CA LYS A 133 12.43 16.96 -8.34
C LYS A 133 11.26 16.54 -7.48
N VAL A 134 10.27 17.41 -7.34
CA VAL A 134 9.02 17.09 -6.69
C VAL A 134 8.11 16.37 -7.70
N PRO A 135 7.56 15.19 -7.38
CA PRO A 135 6.55 14.57 -8.23
C PRO A 135 5.43 15.56 -8.55
N GLU A 136 4.97 15.58 -9.80
CA GLU A 136 4.00 16.59 -10.25
C GLU A 136 2.73 16.61 -9.40
N ALA A 137 2.24 15.45 -8.99
CA ALA A 137 1.08 15.31 -8.11
C ALA A 137 1.24 16.01 -6.74
N LEU A 138 2.47 16.28 -6.30
CA LEU A 138 2.77 16.93 -5.02
C LEU A 138 3.14 18.41 -5.15
N VAL A 139 3.36 18.91 -6.36
CA VAL A 139 3.83 20.31 -6.59
C VAL A 139 2.87 21.32 -5.99
N SER A 140 1.57 21.16 -6.18
CA SER A 140 0.55 22.08 -5.62
C SER A 140 0.53 22.11 -4.09
N TRP A 141 0.87 21.01 -3.45
CA TRP A 141 0.92 20.87 -2.00
C TRP A 141 2.24 21.44 -1.42
N MET A 142 3.32 21.21 -2.12
CA MET A 142 4.66 21.64 -1.68
C MET A 142 4.99 23.11 -2.06
N GLY A 143 4.26 23.70 -3.01
CA GLY A 143 4.50 25.05 -3.51
C GLY A 143 5.85 25.20 -4.23
N LYS A 144 6.46 24.10 -4.67
CA LYS A 144 7.74 24.07 -5.38
C LYS A 144 7.87 22.85 -6.27
N THR A 145 8.67 22.96 -7.33
CA THR A 145 8.94 21.87 -8.28
C THR A 145 10.25 21.13 -7.98
N THR A 146 11.09 21.69 -7.12
CA THR A 146 12.41 21.12 -6.81
C THR A 146 12.78 21.43 -5.35
N MET A 147 13.36 20.47 -4.67
CA MET A 147 14.02 20.65 -3.39
C MET A 147 15.52 20.74 -3.62
N THR A 148 16.14 21.81 -3.11
CA THR A 148 17.58 22.03 -3.22
C THR A 148 18.23 21.88 -1.85
N VAL A 149 19.48 21.41 -1.82
CA VAL A 149 20.28 21.43 -0.60
C VAL A 149 20.71 22.87 -0.37
N SER A 150 20.33 23.46 0.76
CA SER A 150 20.93 24.73 1.20
C SER A 150 22.40 24.45 1.56
N ARG A 151 23.34 24.96 0.75
CA ARG A 151 24.72 25.01 1.17
C ARG A 151 24.79 26.09 2.27
N GLY A 152 24.84 25.62 3.54
CA GLY A 152 25.15 26.47 4.67
C GLY A 152 26.57 27.02 4.55
#